data_d3f8c54011c65a2d9a83adb04aaf0276
#
_entry.id   d3f8c54011c65a2d9a83adb04aaf0276
#
_cell.length_a   1.000
_cell.length_b   1.000
_cell.length_c   1.000
_cell.angle_alpha   90.00
_cell.angle_beta   90.00
_cell.angle_gamma   90.00
#
_symmetry.space_group_name_H-M   'P 1'
#
loop_
_entity.id
_entity.type
_entity.pdbx_description
1 polymer ?
#
loop_
_entity_poly.entity_id
_entity_poly.type
_entity_poly.pdbx_seq_one_letter_code
_entity_poly.pdbx_strand_id
1 'polypeptide(L)'
;MDYKIFDGHNDVLFRLFLKNKPDSYLDFIVGDNEGHLDLPRMNQANFKGGLCAIYVPTPEQDISDSDKLVNYKDMEQDEYLLPLPRPVDVNDALPVVLNQLSILSKIERNSKNKVKICLSGKELETSFKHDDQLSVVMHIEGAEC
;
A
#
# COMPACT_ATOMS: atom_id res chain seq x y z
N MET A 1 3.60 -21.56 -12.76
CA MET A 1 3.78 -20.44 -13.70
C MET A 1 5.23 -20.00 -13.63
N ASP A 2 5.90 -19.90 -14.79
CA ASP A 2 7.32 -19.54 -14.82
C ASP A 2 7.58 -18.02 -14.76
N TYR A 3 6.53 -17.22 -14.80
CA TYR A 3 6.66 -15.77 -14.78
C TYR A 3 6.66 -15.22 -13.36
N LYS A 4 7.65 -14.39 -13.06
CA LYS A 4 7.72 -13.60 -11.84
C LYS A 4 6.84 -12.36 -11.99
N ILE A 5 6.00 -12.07 -11.02
CA ILE A 5 5.11 -10.91 -11.02
C ILE A 5 5.71 -9.82 -10.15
N PHE A 6 5.78 -8.60 -10.70
CA PHE A 6 6.03 -7.38 -9.94
C PHE A 6 4.81 -6.47 -10.07
N ASP A 7 4.23 -6.11 -8.94
CA ASP A 7 3.02 -5.30 -8.88
C ASP A 7 3.35 -3.81 -8.92
N GLY A 8 2.67 -3.09 -9.80
CA GLY A 8 2.88 -1.66 -9.95
C GLY A 8 2.26 -0.79 -8.86
N HIS A 9 1.32 -1.32 -8.08
CA HIS A 9 0.67 -0.59 -6.99
C HIS A 9 -0.23 -1.52 -6.17
N ASN A 10 -0.15 -1.43 -4.83
CA ASN A 10 -1.10 -2.07 -3.93
C ASN A 10 -1.21 -1.33 -2.59
N ASP A 11 -2.39 -1.43 -1.97
CA ASP A 11 -2.77 -0.76 -0.73
C ASP A 11 -2.71 -1.69 0.49
N VAL A 12 -1.85 -2.69 0.48
CA VAL A 12 -1.77 -3.65 1.60
C VAL A 12 -1.45 -2.96 2.92
N LEU A 13 -0.61 -1.91 2.91
CA LEU A 13 -0.26 -1.18 4.12
C LEU A 13 -1.45 -0.41 4.69
N PHE A 14 -2.25 0.21 3.82
CA PHE A 14 -3.46 0.90 4.24
C PHE A 14 -4.49 -0.08 4.82
N ARG A 15 -4.72 -1.23 4.20
CA ARG A 15 -5.57 -2.29 4.75
C ARG A 15 -5.14 -2.71 6.17
N LEU A 16 -3.84 -2.92 6.38
CA LEU A 16 -3.30 -3.30 7.69
C LEU A 16 -3.40 -2.16 8.72
N PHE A 17 -3.22 -0.92 8.26
CA PHE A 17 -3.41 0.28 9.08
C PHE A 17 -4.84 0.41 9.59
N LEU A 18 -5.85 0.19 8.73
CA LEU A 18 -7.27 0.26 9.10
C LEU A 18 -7.68 -0.74 10.17
N LYS A 19 -6.94 -1.84 10.32
CA LYS A 19 -7.20 -2.81 11.41
C LYS A 19 -6.94 -2.24 12.80
N ASN A 20 -6.18 -1.16 12.90
CA ASN A 20 -5.84 -0.47 14.14
C ASN A 20 -5.34 -1.42 15.25
N LYS A 21 -4.49 -2.39 14.87
CA LYS A 21 -3.91 -3.39 15.76
C LYS A 21 -2.38 -3.29 15.75
N PRO A 22 -1.71 -3.38 16.92
CA PRO A 22 -0.24 -3.31 16.99
C PRO A 22 0.48 -4.43 16.23
N ASP A 23 -0.18 -5.55 16.02
CA ASP A 23 0.31 -6.77 15.39
C ASP A 23 -0.29 -7.06 14.01
N SER A 24 -0.98 -6.07 13.40
CA SER A 24 -1.60 -6.21 12.07
C SER A 24 -0.61 -6.68 10.99
N TYR A 25 0.68 -6.41 11.14
CA TYR A 25 1.74 -6.90 10.26
C TYR A 25 1.82 -8.44 10.20
N LEU A 26 1.39 -9.15 11.25
CA LEU A 26 1.33 -10.61 11.26
C LEU A 26 0.28 -11.14 10.29
N ASP A 27 -0.82 -10.40 10.11
CA ASP A 27 -1.88 -10.77 9.18
C ASP A 27 -1.35 -10.83 7.72
N PHE A 28 -0.36 -10.00 7.39
CA PHE A 28 0.33 -10.12 6.11
C PHE A 28 1.29 -11.32 6.06
N ILE A 29 2.05 -11.57 7.13
CA ILE A 29 3.08 -12.61 7.15
C ILE A 29 2.47 -14.02 7.17
N VAL A 30 1.39 -14.19 7.94
CA VAL A 30 0.75 -15.50 8.16
C VAL A 30 -0.40 -15.73 7.19
N GLY A 31 -1.05 -14.64 6.76
CA GLY A 31 -2.32 -14.67 6.03
C GLY A 31 -3.52 -14.66 6.98
N ASP A 32 -4.48 -13.80 6.70
CA ASP A 32 -5.71 -13.62 7.47
C ASP A 32 -6.97 -13.96 6.66
N ASN A 33 -6.81 -14.39 5.42
CA ASN A 33 -7.87 -14.62 4.44
C ASN A 33 -8.70 -13.36 4.08
N GLU A 34 -8.25 -12.19 4.51
CA GLU A 34 -8.85 -10.91 4.16
C GLU A 34 -8.05 -10.21 3.05
N GLY A 35 -8.73 -9.33 2.29
CA GLY A 35 -8.10 -8.63 1.17
C GLY A 35 -7.57 -9.59 0.10
N HIS A 36 -6.66 -9.11 -0.74
CA HIS A 36 -6.15 -9.84 -1.90
C HIS A 36 -4.69 -10.28 -1.74
N LEU A 37 -3.90 -9.61 -0.91
CA LEU A 37 -2.46 -9.82 -0.77
C LEU A 37 -2.07 -10.18 0.66
N ASP A 38 -1.35 -11.28 0.78
CA ASP A 38 -0.55 -11.69 1.93
C ASP A 38 0.65 -12.50 1.44
N LEU A 39 1.64 -12.66 2.29
CA LEU A 39 2.89 -13.33 1.91
C LEU A 39 2.69 -14.78 1.43
N PRO A 40 1.84 -15.63 2.05
CA PRO A 40 1.56 -16.97 1.56
C PRO A 40 0.97 -16.99 0.14
N ARG A 41 -0.06 -16.17 -0.11
CA ARG A 41 -0.72 -16.11 -1.44
C ARG A 41 0.19 -15.53 -2.51
N MET A 42 0.97 -14.50 -2.17
CA MET A 42 1.95 -13.90 -3.07
C MET A 42 3.01 -14.92 -3.49
N ASN A 43 3.54 -15.70 -2.54
CA ASN A 43 4.49 -16.77 -2.85
C ASN A 43 3.87 -17.86 -3.74
N GLN A 44 2.65 -18.27 -3.47
CA GLN A 44 1.93 -19.28 -4.27
C GLN A 44 1.70 -18.81 -5.71
N ALA A 45 1.46 -17.51 -5.91
CA ALA A 45 1.24 -16.91 -7.22
C ALA A 45 2.53 -16.50 -7.95
N ASN A 46 3.72 -16.84 -7.42
CA ASN A 46 5.02 -16.39 -7.94
C ASN A 46 5.16 -14.84 -8.00
N PHE A 47 4.55 -14.19 -7.04
CA PHE A 47 4.63 -12.75 -6.84
C PHE A 47 5.98 -12.42 -6.18
N LYS A 48 6.83 -11.63 -6.81
CA LYS A 48 8.21 -11.40 -6.37
C LYS A 48 8.47 -9.98 -5.87
N GLY A 49 7.53 -9.10 -6.02
CA GLY A 49 7.66 -7.74 -5.52
C GLY A 49 6.52 -6.83 -5.89
N GLY A 50 6.57 -5.61 -5.38
CA GLY A 50 5.60 -4.59 -5.71
C GLY A 50 5.88 -3.24 -5.05
N LEU A 51 5.19 -2.23 -5.57
CA LEU A 51 5.10 -0.92 -4.98
C LEU A 51 4.00 -0.95 -3.91
N CYS A 52 4.40 -0.91 -2.63
CA CYS A 52 3.45 -0.85 -1.51
C CYS A 52 3.13 0.61 -1.21
N ALA A 53 1.89 1.01 -1.49
CA ALA A 53 1.43 2.36 -1.29
C ALA A 53 1.31 2.70 0.21
N ILE A 54 1.73 3.91 0.53
CA ILE A 54 1.49 4.60 1.79
C ILE A 54 0.49 5.69 1.45
N TYR A 55 -0.72 5.52 1.91
CA TYR A 55 -1.86 6.35 1.56
C TYR A 55 -2.43 7.06 2.78
N VAL A 56 -2.70 8.35 2.64
CA VAL A 56 -3.39 9.15 3.65
C VAL A 56 -4.85 9.33 3.21
N PRO A 57 -5.81 8.76 3.95
CA PRO A 57 -7.21 8.88 3.57
C PRO A 57 -7.71 10.32 3.76
N THR A 58 -8.58 10.75 2.88
CA THR A 58 -9.36 11.97 3.10
C THR A 58 -10.22 11.80 4.37
N PRO A 59 -10.33 12.81 5.25
CA PRO A 59 -11.16 12.73 6.43
C PRO A 59 -12.61 12.34 6.09
N GLU A 60 -13.23 11.46 6.89
CA GLU A 60 -14.58 10.92 6.64
C GLU A 60 -15.65 12.01 6.45
N GLN A 61 -15.48 13.15 7.10
CA GLN A 61 -16.37 14.30 6.95
C GLN A 61 -16.36 14.86 5.52
N ASP A 62 -15.24 14.72 4.84
CA ASP A 62 -15.09 15.21 3.46
C ASP A 62 -15.49 14.13 2.42
N ILE A 63 -15.39 12.84 2.78
CA ILE A 63 -15.84 11.73 1.91
C ILE A 63 -17.36 11.78 1.70
N SER A 64 -18.13 12.04 2.76
CA SER A 64 -19.60 12.11 2.65
C SER A 64 -20.08 13.25 1.76
N ASP A 65 -19.29 14.31 1.62
CA ASP A 65 -19.59 15.45 0.77
C ASP A 65 -18.97 15.29 -0.63
N SER A 66 -17.81 14.63 -0.77
CA SER A 66 -17.17 14.37 -2.07
C SER A 66 -17.98 13.36 -2.90
N ASP A 67 -18.51 12.29 -2.28
CA ASP A 67 -19.39 11.34 -2.98
C ASP A 67 -20.70 11.98 -3.47
N LYS A 68 -21.14 13.05 -2.82
CA LYS A 68 -22.28 13.86 -3.27
C LYS A 68 -21.91 14.88 -4.34
N LEU A 69 -20.63 15.28 -4.40
CA LEU A 69 -20.15 16.30 -5.32
C LEU A 69 -19.65 15.72 -6.65
N VAL A 70 -19.28 14.43 -6.67
CA VAL A 70 -18.82 13.76 -7.90
C VAL A 70 -19.99 13.05 -8.57
N ASN A 71 -20.58 13.70 -9.55
CA ASN A 71 -21.51 13.03 -10.46
C ASN A 71 -20.69 12.40 -11.60
N TYR A 72 -20.49 11.10 -11.56
CA TYR A 72 -19.73 10.36 -12.58
C TYR A 72 -20.24 10.56 -14.00
N LYS A 73 -21.52 10.95 -14.18
CA LYS A 73 -22.08 11.32 -15.49
C LYS A 73 -21.47 12.59 -16.05
N ASP A 74 -20.96 13.47 -15.20
CA ASP A 74 -20.29 14.68 -15.66
C ASP A 74 -18.94 14.35 -16.31
N MET A 75 -18.29 13.24 -15.93
CA MET A 75 -17.06 12.73 -16.52
C MET A 75 -17.23 12.14 -17.93
N GLU A 76 -18.49 11.91 -18.37
CA GLU A 76 -18.81 11.47 -19.73
C GLU A 76 -18.82 12.64 -20.74
N GLN A 77 -18.65 13.90 -20.26
CA GLN A 77 -18.61 15.10 -21.09
C GLN A 77 -17.18 15.40 -21.52
N ASP A 78 -17.01 16.08 -22.65
CA ASP A 78 -15.69 16.49 -23.17
C ASP A 78 -14.94 17.42 -22.22
N GLU A 79 -15.66 18.18 -21.41
CA GLU A 79 -15.11 19.04 -20.35
C GLU A 79 -15.89 18.85 -19.07
N TYR A 80 -15.20 18.55 -17.97
CA TYR A 80 -15.81 18.43 -16.66
C TYR A 80 -14.89 18.97 -15.55
N LEU A 81 -15.50 19.46 -14.48
CA LEU A 81 -14.79 19.97 -13.30
C LEU A 81 -15.11 19.06 -12.12
N LEU A 82 -14.09 18.45 -11.54
CA LEU A 82 -14.22 17.73 -10.27
C LEU A 82 -13.87 18.66 -9.11
N PRO A 83 -14.73 18.78 -8.09
CA PRO A 83 -14.37 19.49 -6.88
C PRO A 83 -13.21 18.74 -6.19
N LEU A 84 -12.16 19.48 -5.85
CA LEU A 84 -11.05 18.92 -5.10
C LEU A 84 -11.43 18.81 -3.62
N PRO A 85 -11.06 17.71 -2.95
CA PRO A 85 -11.20 17.60 -1.49
C PRO A 85 -10.34 18.67 -0.80
N ARG A 86 -10.65 18.96 0.45
CA ARG A 86 -9.80 19.85 1.26
C ARG A 86 -8.42 19.21 1.45
N PRO A 87 -7.35 20.02 1.45
CA PRO A 87 -6.03 19.54 1.82
C PRO A 87 -6.06 18.92 3.22
N VAL A 88 -5.39 17.77 3.38
CA VAL A 88 -5.19 17.16 4.70
C VAL A 88 -4.10 17.93 5.44
N ASP A 89 -4.33 18.25 6.71
CA ASP A 89 -3.30 18.92 7.53
C ASP A 89 -2.12 17.96 7.76
N VAL A 90 -0.90 18.47 7.69
CA VAL A 90 0.32 17.67 7.87
C VAL A 90 0.38 16.99 9.25
N ASN A 91 -0.20 17.62 10.27
CA ASN A 91 -0.27 17.03 11.62
C ASN A 91 -1.19 15.80 11.68
N ASP A 92 -2.16 15.71 10.78
CA ASP A 92 -3.04 14.55 10.64
C ASP A 92 -2.43 13.51 9.70
N ALA A 93 -1.81 13.95 8.60
CA ALA A 93 -1.21 13.09 7.60
C ALA A 93 0.04 12.35 8.11
N LEU A 94 0.97 13.05 8.76
CA LEU A 94 2.24 12.48 9.18
C LEU A 94 2.12 11.26 10.11
N PRO A 95 1.25 11.23 11.13
CA PRO A 95 1.05 10.04 11.95
C PRO A 95 0.56 8.83 11.16
N VAL A 96 -0.29 9.03 10.15
CA VAL A 96 -0.80 7.97 9.28
C VAL A 96 0.33 7.36 8.45
N VAL A 97 1.16 8.21 7.85
CA VAL A 97 2.34 7.79 7.06
C VAL A 97 3.32 7.02 7.93
N LEU A 98 3.68 7.56 9.11
CA LEU A 98 4.62 6.92 10.03
C LEU A 98 4.11 5.57 10.54
N ASN A 99 2.81 5.43 10.74
CA ASN A 99 2.20 4.16 11.15
C ASN A 99 2.34 3.11 10.03
N GLN A 100 2.00 3.44 8.79
CA GLN A 100 2.15 2.52 7.67
C GLN A 100 3.60 2.14 7.41
N LEU A 101 4.54 3.09 7.54
CA LEU A 101 5.99 2.80 7.50
C LEU A 101 6.43 1.85 8.62
N SER A 102 5.88 2.04 9.82
CA SER A 102 6.13 1.15 10.96
C SER A 102 5.63 -0.27 10.69
N ILE A 103 4.43 -0.42 10.11
CA ILE A 103 3.88 -1.73 9.71
C ILE A 103 4.82 -2.41 8.71
N LEU A 104 5.24 -1.71 7.66
CA LEU A 104 6.15 -2.26 6.65
C LEU A 104 7.49 -2.68 7.26
N SER A 105 8.06 -1.87 8.13
CA SER A 105 9.31 -2.19 8.84
C SER A 105 9.16 -3.42 9.76
N LYS A 106 7.99 -3.60 10.39
CA LYS A 106 7.69 -4.79 11.19
C LYS A 106 7.54 -6.03 10.30
N ILE A 107 6.92 -5.91 9.13
CA ILE A 107 6.83 -7.00 8.15
C ILE A 107 8.24 -7.44 7.76
N GLU A 108 9.13 -6.54 7.33
CA GLU A 108 10.50 -6.89 6.95
C GLU A 108 11.20 -7.63 8.09
N ARG A 109 11.23 -7.03 9.29
CA ARG A 109 11.97 -7.59 10.45
C ARG A 109 11.45 -8.95 10.92
N ASN A 110 10.14 -9.21 10.81
CA ASN A 110 9.53 -10.43 11.34
C ASN A 110 9.27 -11.50 10.26
N SER A 111 9.51 -11.22 9.00
CA SER A 111 9.30 -12.14 7.88
C SER A 111 10.38 -13.23 7.73
N LYS A 112 11.40 -13.25 8.59
CA LYS A 112 12.53 -14.20 8.48
C LYS A 112 13.23 -14.10 7.11
N ASN A 113 13.54 -12.90 6.69
CA ASN A 113 14.16 -12.55 5.39
C ASN A 113 13.30 -12.85 4.14
N LYS A 114 12.01 -13.15 4.33
CA LYS A 114 11.11 -13.38 3.18
C LYS A 114 10.59 -12.09 2.54
N VAL A 115 10.74 -10.96 3.20
CA VAL A 115 10.39 -9.64 2.68
C VAL A 115 11.58 -8.72 2.82
N LYS A 116 11.90 -8.00 1.75
CA LYS A 116 13.00 -7.02 1.69
C LYS A 116 12.49 -5.68 1.20
N ILE A 117 12.68 -4.63 2.00
CA ILE A 117 12.48 -3.25 1.57
C ILE A 117 13.69 -2.82 0.74
N CYS A 118 13.46 -2.48 -0.52
CA CYS A 118 14.50 -2.07 -1.46
C CYS A 118 14.54 -0.55 -1.55
N LEU A 119 15.69 0.04 -1.21
CA LEU A 119 15.92 1.49 -1.21
C LEU A 119 16.69 1.97 -2.46
N SER A 120 17.07 1.05 -3.33
CA SER A 120 17.75 1.35 -4.58
C SER A 120 17.43 0.32 -5.66
N GLY A 121 17.64 0.70 -6.93
CA GLY A 121 17.47 -0.23 -8.06
C GLY A 121 18.39 -1.43 -7.97
N LYS A 122 19.62 -1.26 -7.42
CA LYS A 122 20.56 -2.36 -7.22
C LYS A 122 20.07 -3.35 -6.15
N GLU A 123 19.51 -2.85 -5.06
CA GLU A 123 18.89 -3.71 -4.03
C GLU A 123 17.69 -4.46 -4.58
N LEU A 124 16.84 -3.76 -5.34
CA LEU A 124 15.68 -4.36 -6.01
C LEU A 124 16.12 -5.48 -6.96
N GLU A 125 17.10 -5.22 -7.83
CA GLU A 125 17.65 -6.22 -8.76
C GLU A 125 18.20 -7.45 -8.02
N THR A 126 18.90 -7.21 -6.92
CA THR A 126 19.48 -8.28 -6.10
C THR A 126 18.39 -9.10 -5.42
N SER A 127 17.45 -8.43 -4.73
CA SER A 127 16.35 -9.09 -4.01
C SER A 127 15.43 -9.86 -4.97
N PHE A 128 15.11 -9.31 -6.13
CA PHE A 128 14.23 -9.94 -7.12
C PHE A 128 14.79 -11.24 -7.72
N LYS A 129 16.11 -11.46 -7.63
CA LYS A 129 16.78 -12.70 -8.04
C LYS A 129 16.62 -13.82 -7.00
N HIS A 130 16.33 -13.47 -5.74
CA HIS A 130 16.10 -14.46 -4.69
C HIS A 130 14.69 -15.04 -4.80
N ASP A 131 14.58 -16.36 -4.98
CA ASP A 131 13.27 -17.00 -5.22
C ASP A 131 12.34 -16.99 -4.01
N ASP A 132 12.88 -16.96 -2.79
CA ASP A 132 12.12 -16.98 -1.54
C ASP A 132 11.93 -15.59 -0.92
N GLN A 133 12.25 -14.51 -1.64
CA GLN A 133 12.18 -13.17 -1.12
C GLN A 133 11.23 -12.29 -1.94
N LEU A 134 10.35 -11.59 -1.24
CA LEU A 134 9.48 -10.55 -1.80
C LEU A 134 10.20 -9.21 -1.74
N SER A 135 10.38 -8.56 -2.88
CA SER A 135 11.01 -7.24 -3.01
C SER A 135 9.95 -6.14 -2.91
N VAL A 136 10.01 -5.34 -1.87
CA VAL A 136 9.05 -4.24 -1.64
C VAL A 136 9.73 -2.91 -1.88
N VAL A 137 9.09 -2.06 -2.66
CA VAL A 137 9.46 -0.66 -2.82
C VAL A 137 8.39 0.20 -2.16
N MET A 138 8.80 1.11 -1.29
CA MET A 138 7.90 2.09 -0.68
C MET A 138 7.45 3.09 -1.74
N HIS A 139 6.16 3.34 -1.78
CA HIS A 139 5.54 4.28 -2.69
C HIS A 139 4.61 5.20 -1.89
N ILE A 140 4.92 6.49 -1.84
CA ILE A 140 4.03 7.47 -1.21
C ILE A 140 3.02 7.89 -2.26
N GLU A 141 1.75 7.62 -1.97
CA GLU A 141 0.63 8.04 -2.79
C GLU A 141 0.10 9.37 -2.27
N GLY A 142 0.15 10.39 -3.13
CA GLY A 142 -0.14 11.76 -2.72
C GLY A 142 1.07 12.47 -2.11
N ALA A 143 0.86 13.68 -1.63
CA ALA A 143 1.91 14.55 -1.08
C ALA A 143 1.42 15.31 0.17
N GLU A 144 0.62 14.65 0.99
CA GLU A 144 -0.04 15.23 2.17
C GLU A 144 0.93 15.44 3.34
N CYS A 145 2.09 14.77 3.35
CA CYS A 145 3.09 14.82 4.43
C CYS A 145 4.44 15.37 3.99
#